data_7c1558afa4df1a49669b355fbf5e757c
#
_entry.id   7c1558afa4df1a49669b355fbf5e757c
#
_cell.length_a   1.000
_cell.length_b   1.000
_cell.length_c   1.000
_cell.angle_alpha   90.00
_cell.angle_beta   90.00
_cell.angle_gamma   90.00
#
_symmetry.space_group_name_H-M   'P 1'
#
loop_
_entity.id
_entity.type
_entity.pdbx_description
1 polymer ?
#
loop_
_entity_poly.entity_id
_entity_poly.type
_entity_poly.pdbx_seq_one_letter_code
_entity_poly.pdbx_strand_id
1 'polypeptide(L)'
;MREKNKIILLTHGGWGAALIKSMGLLVGKTEKIIDIGLTANMTLDQYMLKIENSVMPVNKNTIVLTDIPGGTTSNVALRLTQKYPWTILSGVNALMLVETIMHQNEDITAEIVKKILEAGQQSQKNLNLLFRSEG
;
A
#
# COMPACT_ATOMS: atom_id res chain seq x y z
N MET A 1 4.04 -23.95 6.80
CA MET A 1 4.59 -22.75 6.17
C MET A 1 3.69 -21.55 6.46
N ARG A 2 4.34 -20.45 6.71
CA ARG A 2 3.63 -19.20 6.99
C ARG A 2 3.00 -18.64 5.72
N GLU A 3 1.77 -18.16 5.80
CA GLU A 3 1.13 -17.43 4.71
C GLU A 3 1.74 -16.03 4.57
N LYS A 4 1.77 -15.54 3.34
CA LYS A 4 2.18 -14.15 3.08
C LYS A 4 1.17 -13.18 3.65
N ASN A 5 1.66 -12.08 4.20
CA ASN A 5 0.82 -11.00 4.68
C ASN A 5 0.04 -10.37 3.53
N LYS A 6 -1.18 -9.98 3.81
CA LYS A 6 -2.01 -9.30 2.84
C LYS A 6 -1.57 -7.84 2.71
N ILE A 7 -1.49 -7.35 1.49
CA ILE A 7 -1.22 -5.95 1.16
C ILE A 7 -2.42 -5.41 0.41
N ILE A 8 -2.99 -4.32 0.90
CA ILE A 8 -4.17 -3.71 0.32
C ILE A 8 -3.82 -2.30 -0.12
N LEU A 9 -4.04 -2.00 -1.40
CA LEU A 9 -3.92 -0.64 -1.90
C LEU A 9 -5.31 -0.03 -2.01
N LEU A 10 -5.45 1.21 -1.58
CA LEU A 10 -6.66 1.99 -1.74
C LEU A 10 -6.32 3.22 -2.55
N THR A 11 -6.79 3.28 -3.79
CA THR A 11 -6.40 4.32 -4.74
C THR A 11 -7.60 4.98 -5.40
N HIS A 12 -7.45 6.25 -5.74
CA HIS A 12 -8.47 6.97 -6.51
C HIS A 12 -8.46 6.45 -7.95
N GLY A 13 -9.60 5.98 -8.43
CA GLY A 13 -9.71 5.45 -9.78
C GLY A 13 -9.10 4.08 -10.00
N GLY A 14 -8.49 3.48 -8.99
CA GLY A 14 -7.96 2.11 -9.09
C GLY A 14 -6.61 1.98 -9.77
N TRP A 15 -5.79 3.05 -9.82
CA TRP A 15 -4.47 2.98 -10.46
C TRP A 15 -3.51 2.03 -9.76
N GLY A 16 -3.80 1.64 -8.52
CA GLY A 16 -2.98 0.68 -7.79
C GLY A 16 -2.90 -0.69 -8.45
N ALA A 17 -3.94 -1.09 -9.19
CA ALA A 17 -3.93 -2.37 -9.91
C ALA A 17 -2.80 -2.41 -10.95
N ALA A 18 -2.59 -1.32 -11.68
CA ALA A 18 -1.50 -1.21 -12.64
C ALA A 18 -0.14 -1.18 -11.94
N LEU A 19 -0.05 -0.52 -10.81
CA LEU A 19 1.17 -0.49 -10.01
C LEU A 19 1.55 -1.90 -9.55
N ILE A 20 0.61 -2.66 -9.03
CA ILE A 20 0.83 -4.04 -8.58
C ILE A 20 1.35 -4.88 -9.74
N LYS A 21 0.69 -4.80 -10.88
CA LYS A 21 1.08 -5.56 -12.08
C LYS A 21 2.50 -5.20 -12.52
N SER A 22 2.82 -3.91 -12.53
CA SER A 22 4.15 -3.44 -12.94
C SER A 22 5.24 -3.88 -11.97
N MET A 23 4.95 -3.93 -10.68
CA MET A 23 5.93 -4.39 -9.69
C MET A 23 6.27 -5.86 -9.86
N GLY A 24 5.42 -6.65 -10.48
CA GLY A 24 5.73 -8.03 -10.83
C GLY A 24 6.99 -8.16 -11.70
N LEU A 25 7.30 -7.13 -12.49
CA LEU A 25 8.52 -7.12 -13.29
C LEU A 25 9.79 -7.02 -12.43
N LEU A 26 9.67 -6.45 -11.24
CA LEU A 26 10.80 -6.27 -10.32
C LEU A 26 10.93 -7.39 -9.29
N VAL A 27 9.80 -7.86 -8.77
CA VAL A 27 9.79 -8.78 -7.64
C VAL A 27 9.33 -10.19 -8.00
N GLY A 28 8.88 -10.40 -9.24
CA GLY A 28 8.31 -11.67 -9.67
C GLY A 28 6.84 -11.78 -9.29
N LYS A 29 6.48 -12.74 -8.43
CA LYS A 29 5.08 -12.95 -8.04
C LYS A 29 4.58 -11.88 -7.08
N THR A 30 3.35 -11.44 -7.30
CA THR A 30 2.64 -10.48 -6.44
C THR A 30 1.43 -11.17 -5.82
N GLU A 31 1.67 -12.00 -4.82
CA GLU A 31 0.63 -12.77 -4.15
C GLU A 31 0.02 -11.99 -2.99
N LYS A 32 -1.28 -12.13 -2.79
CA LYS A 32 -2.03 -11.51 -1.69
C LYS A 32 -1.95 -9.99 -1.69
N ILE A 33 -1.86 -9.40 -2.85
CA ILE A 33 -1.85 -7.95 -3.03
C ILE A 33 -3.07 -7.58 -3.85
N ILE A 34 -3.88 -6.67 -3.34
CA ILE A 34 -5.12 -6.26 -3.99
C ILE A 34 -5.25 -4.74 -3.95
N ASP A 35 -5.74 -4.16 -5.03
CA ASP A 35 -6.11 -2.75 -5.08
C ASP A 35 -7.62 -2.61 -5.11
N ILE A 36 -8.16 -1.72 -4.29
CA ILE A 36 -9.58 -1.39 -4.29
C ILE A 36 -9.72 0.08 -4.65
N GLY A 37 -10.14 0.32 -5.89
CA GLY A 37 -10.26 1.65 -6.44
C GLY A 37 -11.52 2.36 -5.98
N LEU A 38 -11.38 3.62 -5.61
CA LEU A 38 -12.50 4.52 -5.38
C LEU A 38 -12.88 5.14 -6.72
N THR A 39 -14.09 4.88 -7.19
CA THR A 39 -14.57 5.46 -8.45
C THR A 39 -15.45 6.68 -8.19
N ALA A 40 -15.61 7.54 -9.20
CA ALA A 40 -16.33 8.79 -9.09
C ALA A 40 -17.80 8.63 -8.66
N ASN A 41 -18.40 7.48 -8.97
CA ASN A 41 -19.81 7.23 -8.69
C ASN A 41 -20.07 6.54 -7.35
N MET A 42 -19.02 6.26 -6.59
CA MET A 42 -19.18 5.61 -5.29
C MET A 42 -19.43 6.61 -4.19
N THR A 43 -20.38 6.28 -3.33
CA THR A 43 -20.51 6.97 -2.04
C THR A 43 -19.48 6.42 -1.07
N LEU A 44 -19.24 7.13 0.01
CA LEU A 44 -18.36 6.69 1.10
C LEU A 44 -18.75 5.30 1.61
N ASP A 45 -20.06 5.13 1.87
CA ASP A 45 -20.57 3.86 2.39
C ASP A 45 -20.39 2.70 1.41
N GLN A 46 -20.59 2.98 0.12
CA GLN A 46 -20.38 1.98 -0.94
C GLN A 46 -18.92 1.55 -0.99
N TYR A 47 -17.99 2.49 -0.87
CA TYR A 47 -16.57 2.20 -0.88
C TYR A 47 -16.16 1.38 0.34
N MET A 48 -16.63 1.76 1.53
CA MET A 48 -16.38 1.01 2.75
C MET A 48 -16.86 -0.43 2.64
N LEU A 49 -18.07 -0.62 2.11
CA LEU A 49 -18.64 -1.95 1.93
C LEU A 49 -17.84 -2.77 0.92
N LYS A 50 -17.41 -2.15 -0.17
CA LYS A 50 -16.58 -2.82 -1.18
C LYS A 50 -15.25 -3.30 -0.56
N ILE A 51 -14.62 -2.45 0.26
CA ILE A 51 -13.39 -2.82 0.95
C ILE A 51 -13.64 -4.02 1.86
N GLU A 52 -14.64 -3.94 2.73
CA GLU A 52 -14.93 -5.01 3.68
C GLU A 52 -15.26 -6.33 2.98
N ASN A 53 -15.99 -6.28 1.86
CA ASN A 53 -16.35 -7.49 1.12
C ASN A 53 -15.17 -8.09 0.34
N SER A 54 -14.16 -7.30 0.04
CA SER A 54 -13.06 -7.72 -0.84
C SER A 54 -11.80 -8.18 -0.10
N VAL A 55 -11.57 -7.70 1.13
CA VAL A 55 -10.25 -7.86 1.76
C VAL A 55 -10.22 -8.87 2.90
N MET A 56 -11.36 -9.33 3.39
CA MET A 56 -11.39 -10.25 4.51
C MET A 56 -10.79 -11.61 4.17
N PRO A 57 -10.12 -12.31 5.07
CA PRO A 57 -9.77 -11.87 6.42
C PRO A 57 -8.53 -10.97 6.45
N VAL A 58 -8.43 -10.16 7.48
CA VAL A 58 -7.28 -9.30 7.73
C VAL A 58 -6.78 -9.52 9.17
N ASN A 59 -5.51 -9.15 9.43
CA ASN A 59 -4.91 -9.33 10.74
C ASN A 59 -3.92 -8.20 11.03
N LYS A 60 -3.21 -8.29 12.15
CA LYS A 60 -2.23 -7.27 12.56
C LYS A 60 -1.04 -7.12 11.61
N ASN A 61 -0.82 -8.09 10.72
CA ASN A 61 0.25 -8.03 9.73
C ASN A 61 -0.23 -7.54 8.36
N THR A 62 -1.52 -7.22 8.23
CA THR A 62 -2.06 -6.63 7.01
C THR A 62 -1.62 -5.17 6.92
N ILE A 63 -1.09 -4.78 5.76
CA ILE A 63 -0.71 -3.38 5.51
C ILE A 63 -1.63 -2.81 4.45
N VAL A 64 -2.16 -1.63 4.74
CA VAL A 64 -2.98 -0.85 3.81
C VAL A 64 -2.13 0.33 3.33
N LEU A 65 -1.97 0.44 2.02
CA LEU A 65 -1.23 1.52 1.39
C LEU A 65 -2.24 2.41 0.65
N THR A 66 -2.36 3.66 1.07
CA THR A 66 -3.26 4.60 0.42
C THR A 66 -2.48 5.57 -0.44
N ASP A 67 -3.16 6.18 -1.42
CA ASP A 67 -2.48 7.07 -2.36
C ASP A 67 -2.25 8.49 -1.82
N ILE A 68 -3.24 9.08 -1.14
CA ILE A 68 -3.16 10.48 -0.71
C ILE A 68 -3.52 10.60 0.78
N PRO A 69 -2.63 11.17 1.62
CA PRO A 69 -3.01 11.44 3.00
C PRO A 69 -4.11 12.51 3.05
N GLY A 70 -5.10 12.31 3.91
CA GLY A 70 -6.23 13.24 3.99
C GLY A 70 -7.29 13.07 2.92
N GLY A 71 -7.07 12.20 1.92
CA GLY A 71 -8.07 11.88 0.91
C GLY A 71 -9.09 10.85 1.41
N THR A 72 -10.12 10.62 0.61
CA THR A 72 -11.19 9.68 0.97
C THR A 72 -10.66 8.27 1.21
N THR A 73 -9.72 7.81 0.40
CA THR A 73 -9.12 6.48 0.56
C THR A 73 -8.49 6.31 1.94
N SER A 74 -7.69 7.29 2.37
CA SER A 74 -7.04 7.28 3.68
C SER A 74 -8.05 7.41 4.81
N ASN A 75 -9.04 8.28 4.66
CA ASN A 75 -10.03 8.53 5.71
C ASN A 75 -10.91 7.30 5.94
N VAL A 76 -11.28 6.60 4.89
CA VAL A 76 -12.06 5.35 5.00
C VAL A 76 -11.23 4.28 5.69
N ALA A 77 -9.97 4.12 5.32
CA ALA A 77 -9.09 3.15 5.97
C ALA A 77 -8.96 3.42 7.47
N LEU A 78 -8.81 4.70 7.85
CA LEU A 78 -8.75 5.10 9.26
C LEU A 78 -10.05 4.77 10.01
N ARG A 79 -11.19 5.00 9.40
CA ARG A 79 -12.48 4.62 9.99
C ARG A 79 -12.55 3.13 10.27
N LEU A 80 -12.11 2.34 9.32
CA LEU A 80 -12.16 0.88 9.43
C LEU A 80 -11.16 0.32 10.44
N THR A 81 -10.16 1.10 10.89
CA THR A 81 -9.26 0.65 11.95
C THR A 81 -9.96 0.43 13.29
N GLN A 82 -11.15 0.96 13.47
CA GLN A 82 -11.95 0.66 14.65
C GLN A 82 -12.36 -0.82 14.70
N LYS A 83 -12.45 -1.46 13.54
CA LYS A 83 -12.82 -2.88 13.41
C LYS A 83 -11.63 -3.78 13.10
N TYR A 84 -10.63 -3.28 12.41
CA TYR A 84 -9.55 -4.10 11.85
C TYR A 84 -8.19 -3.62 12.33
N PRO A 85 -7.30 -4.56 12.73
CA PRO A 85 -6.01 -4.21 13.36
C PRO A 85 -4.90 -3.95 12.36
N TRP A 86 -5.19 -3.49 11.17
CA TRP A 86 -4.19 -3.26 10.13
C TRP A 86 -3.39 -1.98 10.35
N THR A 87 -2.26 -1.86 9.66
CA THR A 87 -1.44 -0.65 9.64
C THR A 87 -1.70 0.09 8.32
N ILE A 88 -1.92 1.40 8.39
CA ILE A 88 -2.21 2.23 7.22
C ILE A 88 -1.02 3.16 6.98
N LEU A 89 -0.49 3.12 5.75
CA LEU A 89 0.58 4.02 5.32
C LEU A 89 0.11 4.73 4.06
N SER A 90 0.25 6.06 4.02
CA SER A 90 -0.21 6.85 2.88
C SER A 90 0.94 7.28 1.97
N GLY A 91 0.58 7.71 0.76
CA GLY A 91 1.55 8.18 -0.21
C GLY A 91 2.22 7.06 -0.98
N VAL A 92 1.49 5.99 -1.27
CA VAL A 92 2.05 4.82 -1.93
C VAL A 92 2.79 5.19 -3.22
N ASN A 93 3.97 4.63 -3.37
CA ASN A 93 4.75 4.71 -4.59
C ASN A 93 5.41 3.35 -4.86
N ALA A 94 6.14 3.24 -5.98
CA ALA A 94 6.69 1.96 -6.41
C ALA A 94 7.63 1.33 -5.37
N LEU A 95 8.59 2.07 -4.84
CA LEU A 95 9.56 1.51 -3.89
C LEU A 95 8.94 1.20 -2.54
N MET A 96 7.92 1.94 -2.14
CA MET A 96 7.16 1.65 -0.94
C MET A 96 6.47 0.28 -1.06
N LEU A 97 5.86 0.01 -2.21
CA LEU A 97 5.24 -1.29 -2.47
C LEU A 97 6.27 -2.41 -2.53
N VAL A 98 7.39 -2.20 -3.21
CA VAL A 98 8.48 -3.19 -3.27
C VAL A 98 8.97 -3.54 -1.86
N GLU A 99 9.23 -2.54 -1.03
CA GLU A 99 9.70 -2.77 0.34
C GLU A 99 8.66 -3.55 1.14
N THR A 100 7.37 -3.24 0.99
CA THR A 100 6.30 -3.95 1.67
C THR A 100 6.25 -5.42 1.24
N ILE A 101 6.40 -5.69 -0.06
CA ILE A 101 6.42 -7.05 -0.60
C ILE A 101 7.59 -7.85 0.00
N MET A 102 8.75 -7.23 0.17
CA MET A 102 9.92 -7.89 0.73
C MET A 102 9.71 -8.38 2.16
N HIS A 103 8.75 -7.83 2.87
CA HIS A 103 8.45 -8.20 4.25
C HIS A 103 7.15 -9.01 4.41
N GLN A 104 6.62 -9.57 3.31
CA GLN A 104 5.34 -10.30 3.37
C GLN A 104 5.40 -11.58 4.20
N ASN A 105 6.58 -12.11 4.48
CA ASN A 105 6.72 -13.34 5.27
C ASN A 105 7.10 -13.07 6.73
N GLU A 106 7.05 -11.83 7.16
CA GLU A 106 7.50 -11.41 8.49
C GLU A 106 6.35 -10.79 9.28
N ASP A 107 6.44 -10.85 10.59
CA ASP A 107 5.56 -10.08 11.45
C ASP A 107 5.88 -8.58 11.25
N ILE A 108 4.84 -7.78 11.09
CA ILE A 108 5.01 -6.35 10.84
C ILE A 108 5.29 -5.65 12.17
N THR A 109 6.48 -5.10 12.28
CA THR A 109 6.96 -4.37 13.46
C THR A 109 7.08 -2.88 13.13
N ALA A 110 7.25 -2.06 14.16
CA ALA A 110 7.51 -0.62 13.98
C ALA A 110 8.76 -0.39 13.13
N GLU A 111 9.78 -1.24 13.26
CA GLU A 111 11.00 -1.14 12.46
C GLU A 111 10.74 -1.38 10.98
N ILE A 112 9.92 -2.39 10.64
CA ILE A 112 9.55 -2.67 9.26
C ILE A 112 8.74 -1.53 8.67
N VAL A 113 7.78 -0.99 9.42
CA VAL A 113 6.99 0.17 8.99
C VAL A 113 7.91 1.34 8.65
N LYS A 114 8.90 1.60 9.50
CA LYS A 114 9.88 2.66 9.27
C LYS A 114 10.65 2.43 7.97
N LYS A 115 11.09 1.20 7.71
CA LYS A 115 11.80 0.84 6.46
C LYS A 115 10.93 1.08 5.23
N ILE A 116 9.66 0.75 5.30
CA ILE A 116 8.72 0.95 4.18
C ILE A 116 8.59 2.44 3.88
N LEU A 117 8.39 3.25 4.91
CA LEU A 117 8.26 4.70 4.74
C LEU A 117 9.54 5.33 4.21
N GLU A 118 10.69 4.91 4.73
CA GLU A 118 12.00 5.41 4.27
C GLU A 118 12.25 5.05 2.80
N ALA A 119 11.91 3.83 2.39
CA ALA A 119 12.05 3.41 0.99
C ALA A 119 11.27 4.34 0.06
N GLY A 120 10.03 4.66 0.43
CA GLY A 120 9.21 5.57 -0.34
C GLY A 120 9.77 6.98 -0.39
N GLN A 121 10.18 7.50 0.76
CA GLN A 121 10.70 8.87 0.89
C GLN A 121 12.01 9.03 0.12
N GLN A 122 12.90 8.06 0.20
CA GLN A 122 14.21 8.09 -0.43
C GLN A 122 14.16 7.82 -1.93
N SER A 123 13.03 7.37 -2.46
CA SER A 123 12.88 7.12 -3.89
C SER A 123 12.85 8.39 -4.74
N GLN A 124 12.57 9.52 -4.10
CA GLN A 124 12.47 10.81 -4.79
C GLN A 124 13.85 11.47 -4.84
N LYS A 125 14.41 11.60 -6.02
CA LYS A 125 15.76 12.14 -6.25
C LYS A 125 15.75 13.15 -7.39
N ASN A 126 16.50 14.22 -7.24
CA ASN A 126 16.85 15.06 -8.38
C ASN A 126 18.06 14.43 -9.06
N LEU A 127 17.82 13.66 -10.10
CA LEU A 127 18.89 12.90 -10.77
C LEU A 127 19.94 13.81 -11.41
N ASN A 128 19.54 14.98 -11.87
CA ASN A 128 20.49 15.94 -12.44
C ASN A 128 21.51 16.38 -11.39
N LEU A 129 21.05 16.66 -10.17
CA LEU A 129 21.97 17.04 -9.09
C LEU A 129 22.87 15.88 -8.66
N LEU A 130 22.34 14.66 -8.61
CA LEU A 130 23.14 13.48 -8.30
C LEU A 130 24.22 13.25 -9.34
N PHE A 131 23.86 13.34 -10.60
CA PHE A 131 24.81 13.17 -11.71
C PHE A 131 25.94 14.22 -11.65
N ARG A 132 25.60 15.47 -11.38
CA ARG A 132 26.58 16.55 -11.25
C ARG A 132 27.52 16.35 -10.08
N SER A 133 27.02 15.81 -8.96
CA SER A 133 27.83 15.57 -7.76
C SER A 133 28.88 14.51 -8.01
N GLU A 134 28.55 13.51 -8.82
CA GLU A 134 29.45 12.39 -9.12
C GLU A 134 30.40 12.68 -10.30
N GLY A 135 30.00 13.61 -11.13
CA GLY A 135 30.77 14.01 -12.28
C GLY A 135 31.60 15.22 -11.99
#